data_d4cccb5464ffb99e32f9fe50bcc9d04b
#
_entry.id   d4cccb5464ffb99e32f9fe50bcc9d04b
#
_cell.length_a   1.000
_cell.length_b   1.000
_cell.length_c   1.000
_cell.angle_alpha   90.00
_cell.angle_beta   90.00
_cell.angle_gamma   90.00
#
_symmetry.space_group_name_H-M   'P 1'
#
loop_
_entity.id
_entity.type
_entity.pdbx_description
1 polymer ?
#
loop_
_entity_poly.entity_id
_entity_poly.type
_entity_poly.pdbx_seq_one_letter_code
_entity_poly.pdbx_strand_id
1 'polypeptide(L)'
;MTDNDRTGEGRWAPGERILWRYRANTGHPDSGPVHICRPVTVVQDTAELLAAWMAPGTECVKPVLADGTPLHREPLATRYTKPRTVQRDHWSGTGVLKLARPGEPWSVWLFWEPGWRFRNWYVNLEEPHTRWSGGVDSEDHFLDLSVYEDHSRRWHDEDEFAQAQAVGLMSPEQARRVREAGARAVEVIESWGHPFSDGWEHWRPDPAWPVPPLPADWDRTPAHVSS
;
A
#
# COMPACT_ATOMS: atom_id res chain seq x y z
N MET A 1 -39.39 10.26 13.24
CA MET A 1 -37.94 10.25 13.42
C MET A 1 -37.47 8.95 12.79
N THR A 2 -37.14 9.04 11.52
CA THR A 2 -36.98 7.92 10.60
C THR A 2 -35.56 7.38 10.71
N ASP A 3 -35.49 6.12 11.07
CA ASP A 3 -34.31 5.24 11.04
C ASP A 3 -33.93 5.01 9.58
N ASN A 4 -33.06 5.85 9.04
CA ASN A 4 -32.53 5.64 7.72
C ASN A 4 -31.23 6.40 7.50
N ASP A 5 -30.14 5.93 8.10
CA ASP A 5 -28.78 6.23 7.60
C ASP A 5 -27.73 5.23 8.14
N ARG A 6 -27.93 3.93 7.90
CA ARG A 6 -26.95 2.88 8.23
C ARG A 6 -26.10 2.43 7.04
N THR A 7 -26.10 3.16 5.95
CA THR A 7 -25.27 2.85 4.78
C THR A 7 -23.91 3.54 4.79
N GLY A 8 -23.56 4.26 5.87
CA GLY A 8 -22.28 4.93 6.08
C GLY A 8 -21.38 4.28 7.14
N GLU A 9 -21.74 3.14 7.72
CA GLU A 9 -20.93 2.49 8.76
C GLU A 9 -19.57 2.07 8.23
N GLY A 10 -18.52 2.77 8.71
CA GLY A 10 -17.13 2.42 8.50
C GLY A 10 -16.37 3.23 7.45
N ARG A 11 -16.90 4.32 6.91
CA ARG A 11 -16.16 5.23 6.01
C ARG A 11 -15.57 6.41 6.76
N TRP A 12 -14.36 6.78 6.37
CA TRP A 12 -13.66 7.91 6.95
C TRP A 12 -13.98 9.21 6.19
N ALA A 13 -14.08 10.31 6.93
CA ALA A 13 -14.22 11.63 6.34
C ALA A 13 -12.87 12.15 5.79
N PRO A 14 -12.87 13.02 4.77
CA PRO A 14 -11.66 13.73 4.34
C PRO A 14 -11.00 14.46 5.52
N GLY A 15 -9.66 14.32 5.63
CA GLY A 15 -8.88 14.86 6.75
C GLY A 15 -8.73 13.92 7.94
N GLU A 16 -9.49 12.83 8.03
CA GLU A 16 -9.27 11.82 9.06
C GLU A 16 -7.93 11.10 8.86
N ARG A 17 -7.36 10.65 9.96
CA ARG A 17 -6.06 9.98 9.98
C ARG A 17 -6.24 8.50 10.20
N ILE A 18 -5.66 7.69 9.33
CA ILE A 18 -5.72 6.25 9.39
C ILE A 18 -4.33 5.64 9.20
N LEU A 19 -4.20 4.35 9.47
CA LEU A 19 -2.99 3.59 9.23
C LEU A 19 -3.14 2.76 7.96
N TRP A 20 -2.17 2.88 7.07
CA TRP A 20 -1.99 1.98 5.93
C TRP A 20 -0.88 1.00 6.28
N ARG A 21 -1.24 -0.26 6.51
CA ARG A 21 -0.31 -1.25 7.06
C ARG A 21 -0.13 -2.44 6.15
N TYR A 22 1.06 -3.00 6.20
CA TYR A 22 1.36 -4.28 5.56
C TYR A 22 1.77 -5.30 6.60
N ARG A 23 1.18 -6.48 6.49
CA ARG A 23 1.56 -7.66 7.24
C ARG A 23 2.70 -8.36 6.54
N ALA A 24 3.59 -8.98 7.33
CA ALA A 24 4.68 -9.76 6.78
C ALA A 24 4.13 -10.99 6.06
N ASN A 25 4.52 -11.17 4.80
CA ASN A 25 4.28 -12.42 4.10
C ASN A 25 5.10 -13.53 4.77
N THR A 26 4.39 -14.52 5.33
CA THR A 26 4.99 -15.66 6.03
C THR A 26 4.82 -16.96 5.27
N GLY A 27 4.17 -16.93 4.09
CA GLY A 27 3.79 -18.12 3.34
C GLY A 27 2.60 -18.89 3.95
N HIS A 28 1.97 -18.37 5.00
CA HIS A 28 0.79 -18.93 5.65
C HIS A 28 -0.47 -18.12 5.32
N PRO A 29 -1.67 -18.75 5.31
CA PRO A 29 -2.93 -18.04 5.06
C PRO A 29 -3.24 -16.96 6.13
N ASP A 30 -2.73 -17.14 7.36
CA ASP A 30 -2.81 -16.10 8.39
C ASP A 30 -1.59 -15.21 8.26
N SER A 31 -1.79 -13.97 7.84
CA SER A 31 -0.73 -12.98 7.67
C SER A 31 0.13 -12.85 8.94
N GLY A 32 1.42 -12.69 8.74
CA GLY A 32 2.38 -12.40 9.81
C GLY A 32 2.10 -11.08 10.53
N PRO A 33 2.97 -10.67 11.48
CA PRO A 33 2.83 -9.41 12.19
C PRO A 33 2.95 -8.23 11.21
N VAL A 34 2.37 -7.08 11.60
CA VAL A 34 2.56 -5.84 10.86
C VAL A 34 4.04 -5.48 10.84
N HIS A 35 4.61 -5.26 9.67
CA HIS A 35 6.01 -4.91 9.48
C HIS A 35 6.22 -3.59 8.74
N ILE A 36 5.18 -3.07 8.09
CA ILE A 36 5.17 -1.73 7.51
C ILE A 36 3.92 -1.01 8.03
N CYS A 37 4.11 0.20 8.53
CA CYS A 37 3.01 1.07 8.92
C CYS A 37 3.28 2.48 8.42
N ARG A 38 2.31 3.06 7.74
CA ARG A 38 2.35 4.40 7.17
C ARG A 38 1.10 5.17 7.60
N PRO A 39 1.20 6.11 8.53
CA PRO A 39 0.10 7.02 8.83
C PRO A 39 -0.24 7.84 7.58
N VAL A 40 -1.52 7.95 7.27
CA VAL A 40 -2.02 8.68 6.10
C VAL A 40 -3.23 9.53 6.47
N THR A 41 -3.48 10.58 5.69
CA THR A 41 -4.67 11.41 5.78
C THR A 41 -5.65 10.98 4.69
N VAL A 42 -6.88 10.71 5.05
CA VAL A 42 -7.94 10.37 4.08
C VAL A 42 -8.25 11.57 3.21
N VAL A 43 -8.21 11.36 1.90
CA VAL A 43 -8.62 12.35 0.89
C VAL A 43 -10.07 12.12 0.50
N GLN A 44 -10.41 10.87 0.29
CA GLN A 44 -11.74 10.42 -0.11
C GLN A 44 -11.93 8.96 0.30
N ASP A 45 -13.13 8.61 0.76
CA ASP A 45 -13.53 7.24 1.05
C ASP A 45 -14.96 6.98 0.58
N THR A 46 -15.10 6.30 -0.55
CA THR A 46 -16.38 5.97 -1.19
C THR A 46 -16.58 4.46 -1.30
N ALA A 47 -17.69 4.04 -1.93
CA ALA A 47 -17.90 2.62 -2.24
C ALA A 47 -16.88 2.08 -3.25
N GLU A 48 -16.31 2.95 -4.07
CA GLU A 48 -15.50 2.60 -5.22
C GLU A 48 -14.00 2.85 -4.99
N LEU A 49 -13.66 3.78 -4.07
CA LEU A 49 -12.28 4.24 -3.90
C LEU A 49 -12.00 4.74 -2.49
N LEU A 50 -10.92 4.26 -1.90
CA LEU A 50 -10.20 4.90 -0.82
C LEU A 50 -9.00 5.63 -1.40
N ALA A 51 -8.97 6.97 -1.28
CA ALA A 51 -7.82 7.80 -1.58
C ALA A 51 -7.21 8.33 -0.27
N ALA A 52 -5.91 8.15 -0.07
CA ALA A 52 -5.21 8.53 1.15
C ALA A 52 -3.84 9.14 0.86
N TRP A 53 -3.51 10.21 1.57
CA TRP A 53 -2.29 10.99 1.40
C TRP A 53 -1.26 10.67 2.47
N MET A 54 -0.08 10.25 2.08
CA MET A 54 1.10 10.18 2.93
C MET A 54 1.97 11.41 2.72
N ALA A 55 2.04 12.27 3.71
CA ALA A 55 2.78 13.53 3.64
C ALA A 55 4.31 13.30 3.67
N PRO A 56 5.12 14.21 3.09
CA PRO A 56 6.57 14.22 3.29
C PRO A 56 6.91 14.28 4.78
N GLY A 57 7.95 13.57 5.20
CA GLY A 57 8.39 13.55 6.59
C GLY A 57 7.51 12.72 7.55
N THR A 58 6.49 12.03 7.05
CA THR A 58 5.68 11.11 7.87
C THR A 58 6.55 10.07 8.55
N GLU A 59 6.44 9.94 9.87
CA GLU A 59 7.06 8.85 10.62
C GLU A 59 6.39 7.53 10.25
N CYS A 60 7.19 6.55 9.83
CA CYS A 60 6.77 5.26 9.32
C CYS A 60 7.47 4.12 10.06
N VAL A 61 6.93 2.92 9.94
CA VAL A 61 7.62 1.68 10.32
C VAL A 61 7.99 0.94 9.05
N LYS A 62 9.20 0.41 8.99
CA LYS A 62 9.71 -0.41 7.89
C LYS A 62 10.48 -1.63 8.40
N PRO A 63 10.52 -2.74 7.64
CA PRO A 63 11.31 -3.90 7.99
C PRO A 63 12.80 -3.64 7.76
N VAL A 64 13.62 -4.16 8.66
CA VAL A 64 15.07 -4.23 8.57
C VAL A 64 15.54 -5.62 9.02
N LEU A 65 16.79 -5.98 8.74
CA LEU A 65 17.39 -7.17 9.36
C LEU A 65 17.51 -6.99 10.88
N ALA A 66 17.62 -8.07 11.62
CA ALA A 66 17.71 -8.03 13.08
C ALA A 66 18.90 -7.23 13.63
N ASP A 67 19.95 -7.03 12.83
CA ASP A 67 21.10 -6.17 13.13
C ASP A 67 20.89 -4.68 12.73
N GLY A 68 19.71 -4.33 12.24
CA GLY A 68 19.37 -2.98 11.77
C GLY A 68 19.75 -2.69 10.32
N THR A 69 20.36 -3.63 9.60
CA THR A 69 20.71 -3.44 8.19
C THR A 69 19.45 -3.27 7.32
N PRO A 70 19.34 -2.22 6.49
CA PRO A 70 18.24 -2.06 5.55
C PRO A 70 18.14 -3.23 4.57
N LEU A 71 16.94 -3.74 4.32
CA LEU A 71 16.74 -4.95 3.49
C LEU A 71 17.37 -4.84 2.10
N HIS A 72 17.29 -3.67 1.46
CA HIS A 72 17.84 -3.46 0.12
C HIS A 72 19.39 -3.55 0.04
N ARG A 73 20.08 -3.49 1.20
CA ARG A 73 21.54 -3.67 1.27
C ARG A 73 21.95 -5.15 1.40
N GLU A 74 21.01 -6.00 1.77
CA GLU A 74 21.25 -7.43 1.85
C GLU A 74 21.12 -8.07 0.46
N PRO A 75 22.06 -8.97 0.06
CA PRO A 75 21.94 -9.74 -1.17
C PRO A 75 20.57 -10.46 -1.24
N LEU A 76 19.94 -10.43 -2.41
CA LEU A 76 18.61 -11.01 -2.62
C LEU A 76 18.51 -12.47 -2.19
N ALA A 77 19.56 -13.25 -2.45
CA ALA A 77 19.63 -14.69 -2.10
C ALA A 77 19.44 -14.98 -0.60
N THR A 78 19.78 -14.02 0.27
CA THR A 78 19.71 -14.17 1.75
C THR A 78 18.73 -13.21 2.42
N ARG A 79 18.26 -12.20 1.70
CA ARG A 79 17.38 -11.14 2.21
C ARG A 79 16.14 -11.68 2.90
N TYR A 80 15.54 -12.73 2.36
CA TYR A 80 14.28 -13.29 2.84
C TYR A 80 14.45 -14.42 3.86
N THR A 81 15.66 -14.93 4.06
CA THR A 81 15.93 -16.03 5.00
C THR A 81 16.53 -15.56 6.31
N LYS A 82 17.03 -14.32 6.38
CA LYS A 82 17.59 -13.74 7.61
C LYS A 82 16.49 -13.26 8.56
N PRO A 83 16.73 -13.32 9.88
CA PRO A 83 15.82 -12.74 10.88
C PRO A 83 15.61 -11.24 10.65
N ARG A 84 14.37 -10.79 10.79
CA ARG A 84 13.96 -9.40 10.59
C ARG A 84 13.39 -8.82 11.86
N THR A 85 13.46 -7.51 11.94
CA THR A 85 12.77 -6.67 12.92
C THR A 85 12.18 -5.46 12.20
N VAL A 86 11.57 -4.57 12.94
CA VAL A 86 11.04 -3.32 12.41
C VAL A 86 11.79 -2.14 12.98
N GLN A 87 11.88 -1.07 12.21
CA GLN A 87 12.50 0.18 12.58
C GLN A 87 11.57 1.35 12.27
N ARG A 88 11.50 2.33 13.17
CA ARG A 88 10.90 3.63 12.89
C ARG A 88 11.84 4.46 12.03
N ASP A 89 11.28 5.10 11.03
CA ASP A 89 12.00 5.98 10.11
C ASP A 89 11.05 7.07 9.59
N HIS A 90 11.57 8.06 8.88
CA HIS A 90 10.75 9.09 8.25
C HIS A 90 10.75 8.92 6.72
N TRP A 91 9.59 9.13 6.12
CA TRP A 91 9.50 9.14 4.67
C TRP A 91 10.35 10.28 4.09
N SER A 92 11.37 9.93 3.31
CA SER A 92 12.37 10.88 2.79
C SER A 92 12.00 11.46 1.42
N GLY A 93 10.94 10.97 0.78
CA GLY A 93 10.49 11.42 -0.54
C GLY A 93 9.53 12.60 -0.46
N THR A 94 9.07 13.04 -1.62
CA THR A 94 7.83 13.82 -1.75
C THR A 94 6.67 12.99 -1.23
N GLY A 95 5.52 13.58 -0.97
CA GLY A 95 4.37 12.80 -0.51
C GLY A 95 3.89 11.78 -1.55
N VAL A 96 3.04 10.87 -1.10
CA VAL A 96 2.46 9.82 -1.95
C VAL A 96 0.94 9.82 -1.79
N LEU A 97 0.22 9.95 -2.89
CA LEU A 97 -1.22 9.69 -2.91
C LEU A 97 -1.45 8.21 -3.24
N LYS A 98 -2.17 7.52 -2.37
CA LYS A 98 -2.50 6.10 -2.51
C LYS A 98 -3.98 5.95 -2.81
N LEU A 99 -4.28 5.18 -3.83
CA LEU A 99 -5.62 4.91 -4.32
C LEU A 99 -5.88 3.40 -4.25
N ALA A 100 -6.85 2.96 -3.46
CA ALA A 100 -7.23 1.56 -3.36
C ALA A 100 -8.71 1.37 -3.67
N ARG A 101 -9.01 0.48 -4.60
CA ARG A 101 -10.39 0.06 -4.90
C ARG A 101 -10.74 -1.16 -4.04
N PRO A 102 -11.91 -1.18 -3.40
CA PRO A 102 -12.32 -2.33 -2.60
C PRO A 102 -12.31 -3.64 -3.41
N GLY A 103 -11.67 -4.66 -2.82
CA GLY A 103 -11.60 -5.99 -3.43
C GLY A 103 -10.55 -6.16 -4.54
N GLU A 104 -9.92 -5.09 -5.00
CA GLU A 104 -8.84 -5.22 -5.98
C GLU A 104 -7.52 -5.63 -5.31
N PRO A 105 -6.77 -6.56 -5.92
CA PRO A 105 -5.49 -7.05 -5.39
C PRO A 105 -4.32 -6.15 -5.82
N TRP A 106 -4.54 -4.86 -5.87
CA TRP A 106 -3.54 -3.81 -6.06
C TRP A 106 -4.06 -2.46 -5.58
N SER A 107 -3.11 -1.55 -5.29
CA SER A 107 -3.37 -0.12 -5.16
C SER A 107 -2.51 0.67 -6.15
N VAL A 108 -2.94 1.90 -6.45
CA VAL A 108 -2.22 2.81 -7.34
C VAL A 108 -1.68 3.96 -6.51
N TRP A 109 -0.37 4.17 -6.57
CA TRP A 109 0.32 5.22 -5.85
C TRP A 109 0.82 6.28 -6.83
N LEU A 110 0.56 7.52 -6.53
CA LEU A 110 1.02 8.64 -7.36
C LEU A 110 2.20 9.32 -6.72
N PHE A 111 3.23 9.51 -7.52
CA PHE A 111 4.46 10.17 -7.11
C PHE A 111 4.67 11.48 -7.87
N TRP A 112 5.20 12.46 -7.17
CA TRP A 112 5.63 13.74 -7.76
C TRP A 112 7.09 14.00 -7.45
N GLU A 113 7.72 14.81 -8.29
CA GLU A 113 9.01 15.39 -8.02
C GLU A 113 8.84 16.76 -7.31
N PRO A 114 9.93 17.34 -6.77
CA PRO A 114 9.87 18.68 -6.22
C PRO A 114 9.24 19.67 -7.21
N GLY A 115 8.40 20.58 -6.71
CA GLY A 115 7.62 21.49 -7.54
C GLY A 115 6.34 20.89 -8.13
N TRP A 116 5.94 19.73 -7.64
CA TRP A 116 4.69 19.05 -8.03
C TRP A 116 4.64 18.61 -9.51
N ARG A 117 5.78 18.40 -10.13
CA ARG A 117 5.84 17.75 -11.44
C ARG A 117 5.46 16.27 -11.25
N PHE A 118 4.42 15.84 -11.94
CA PHE A 118 4.00 14.44 -11.88
C PHE A 118 5.13 13.54 -12.38
N ARG A 119 5.35 12.42 -11.70
CA ARG A 119 6.41 11.47 -12.04
C ARG A 119 5.85 10.21 -12.68
N ASN A 120 4.97 9.52 -11.97
CA ASN A 120 4.37 8.27 -12.44
C ASN A 120 3.24 7.81 -11.51
N TRP A 121 2.40 6.96 -12.02
CA TRP A 121 1.61 6.02 -11.24
C TRP A 121 2.46 4.79 -10.94
N TYR A 122 2.27 4.21 -9.76
CA TYR A 122 2.94 2.99 -9.33
C TYR A 122 1.86 2.03 -8.85
N VAL A 123 1.71 0.90 -9.53
CA VAL A 123 0.74 -0.13 -9.18
C VAL A 123 1.46 -1.11 -8.27
N ASN A 124 1.07 -1.12 -7.00
CA ASN A 124 1.54 -2.04 -5.98
C ASN A 124 0.63 -3.25 -5.97
N LEU A 125 1.13 -4.43 -6.38
CA LEU A 125 0.37 -5.67 -6.28
C LEU A 125 0.40 -6.16 -4.84
N GLU A 126 -0.79 -6.41 -4.28
CA GLU A 126 -0.97 -6.69 -2.86
C GLU A 126 -2.27 -7.46 -2.62
N GLU A 127 -2.46 -8.04 -1.43
CA GLU A 127 -3.77 -8.57 -1.08
C GLU A 127 -4.83 -7.47 -1.02
N PRO A 128 -6.10 -7.77 -1.35
CA PRO A 128 -7.18 -6.82 -1.16
C PRO A 128 -7.20 -6.28 0.27
N HIS A 129 -7.35 -4.97 0.41
CA HIS A 129 -7.32 -4.31 1.72
C HIS A 129 -8.42 -4.81 2.65
N THR A 130 -8.03 -5.21 3.84
CA THR A 130 -8.94 -5.48 4.96
C THR A 130 -9.08 -4.23 5.81
N ARG A 131 -10.32 -3.73 5.93
CA ARG A 131 -10.63 -2.52 6.71
C ARG A 131 -10.82 -2.85 8.19
N TRP A 132 -10.41 -1.93 9.04
CA TRP A 132 -10.69 -1.93 10.48
C TRP A 132 -10.86 -0.47 10.96
N SER A 133 -11.28 -0.25 12.18
CA SER A 133 -11.63 1.11 12.68
C SER A 133 -10.49 2.14 12.63
N GLY A 134 -9.23 1.71 12.59
CA GLY A 134 -8.06 2.60 12.55
C GLY A 134 -7.33 2.61 11.22
N GLY A 135 -7.79 1.89 10.20
CA GLY A 135 -7.11 1.87 8.90
C GLY A 135 -7.37 0.67 8.02
N VAL A 136 -6.39 0.37 7.19
CA VAL A 136 -6.40 -0.77 6.26
C VAL A 136 -5.15 -1.60 6.42
N ASP A 137 -5.32 -2.91 6.31
CA ASP A 137 -4.25 -3.90 6.30
C ASP A 137 -4.22 -4.61 4.94
N SER A 138 -3.03 -4.88 4.46
CA SER A 138 -2.76 -5.67 3.25
C SER A 138 -1.50 -6.52 3.43
N GLU A 139 -1.11 -7.24 2.38
CA GLU A 139 0.13 -7.99 2.26
C GLU A 139 0.74 -7.70 0.90
N ASP A 140 2.01 -7.32 0.87
CA ASP A 140 2.75 -6.99 -0.34
C ASP A 140 3.13 -8.24 -1.13
N HIS A 141 2.97 -8.21 -2.45
CA HIS A 141 3.22 -9.35 -3.33
C HIS A 141 4.55 -9.26 -4.10
N PHE A 142 5.45 -8.36 -3.73
CA PHE A 142 6.79 -8.20 -4.30
C PHE A 142 6.86 -7.78 -5.78
N LEU A 143 5.79 -7.78 -6.51
CA LEU A 143 5.75 -7.48 -7.93
C LEU A 143 4.96 -6.20 -8.17
N ASP A 144 5.61 -5.24 -8.81
CA ASP A 144 5.06 -3.90 -8.99
C ASP A 144 5.19 -3.41 -10.43
N LEU A 145 4.44 -2.35 -10.77
CA LEU A 145 4.41 -1.79 -12.12
C LEU A 145 4.39 -0.26 -12.10
N SER A 146 5.40 0.39 -12.68
CA SER A 146 5.31 1.82 -12.98
C SER A 146 4.61 2.08 -14.29
N VAL A 147 3.79 3.13 -14.32
CA VAL A 147 3.08 3.63 -15.51
C VAL A 147 3.40 5.11 -15.65
N TYR A 148 3.71 5.57 -16.86
CA TYR A 148 4.12 6.94 -17.16
C TYR A 148 3.06 7.67 -17.98
N GLU A 149 3.16 9.00 -18.09
CA GLU A 149 2.20 9.85 -18.82
C GLU A 149 2.07 9.49 -20.31
N ASP A 150 3.10 8.92 -20.91
CA ASP A 150 3.08 8.40 -22.28
C ASP A 150 2.45 6.98 -22.39
N HIS A 151 1.85 6.50 -21.31
CA HIS A 151 1.28 5.16 -21.14
C HIS A 151 2.31 4.02 -21.25
N SER A 152 3.60 4.33 -21.34
CA SER A 152 4.63 3.31 -21.20
C SER A 152 4.62 2.73 -19.80
N ARG A 153 5.06 1.49 -19.65
CA ARG A 153 5.04 0.78 -18.38
C ARG A 153 6.30 -0.02 -18.16
N ARG A 154 6.66 -0.23 -16.90
CA ARG A 154 7.83 -1.00 -16.50
C ARG A 154 7.53 -1.82 -15.27
N TRP A 155 7.74 -3.13 -15.34
CA TRP A 155 7.72 -4.02 -14.19
C TRP A 155 8.93 -3.76 -13.28
N HIS A 156 8.71 -3.95 -11.99
CA HIS A 156 9.72 -3.85 -10.95
C HIS A 156 9.69 -5.11 -10.09
N ASP A 157 10.83 -5.38 -9.48
CA ASP A 157 11.00 -6.40 -8.43
C ASP A 157 10.65 -7.83 -8.87
N GLU A 158 10.75 -8.13 -10.19
CA GLU A 158 10.56 -9.47 -10.76
C GLU A 158 11.52 -10.49 -10.16
N ASP A 159 12.73 -10.06 -9.81
CA ASP A 159 13.74 -10.87 -9.14
C ASP A 159 13.38 -11.12 -7.65
N GLU A 160 12.84 -10.13 -6.94
CA GLU A 160 12.30 -10.30 -5.58
C GLU A 160 11.12 -11.26 -5.57
N PHE A 161 10.19 -11.10 -6.52
CA PHE A 161 9.06 -12.00 -6.71
C PHE A 161 9.50 -13.44 -7.00
N ALA A 162 10.51 -13.64 -7.84
CA ALA A 162 11.07 -14.97 -8.11
C ALA A 162 11.77 -15.56 -6.87
N GLN A 163 12.51 -14.73 -6.12
CA GLN A 163 13.19 -15.15 -4.91
C GLN A 163 12.21 -15.54 -3.79
N ALA A 164 11.12 -14.77 -3.62
CA ALA A 164 10.07 -15.09 -2.63
C ALA A 164 9.49 -16.50 -2.87
N GLN A 165 9.28 -16.86 -4.14
CA GLN A 165 8.85 -18.21 -4.52
C GLN A 165 9.94 -19.27 -4.21
N ALA A 166 11.20 -18.97 -4.55
CA ALA A 166 12.31 -19.90 -4.36
C ALA A 166 12.58 -20.25 -2.90
N VAL A 167 12.30 -19.32 -1.97
CA VAL A 167 12.46 -19.53 -0.51
C VAL A 167 11.17 -19.95 0.20
N GLY A 168 10.07 -20.15 -0.54
CA GLY A 168 8.80 -20.64 0.02
C GLY A 168 7.95 -19.59 0.74
N LEU A 169 8.26 -18.28 0.60
CA LEU A 169 7.40 -17.19 1.10
C LEU A 169 6.14 -17.02 0.26
N MET A 170 6.14 -17.51 -0.95
CA MET A 170 5.01 -17.46 -1.86
C MET A 170 4.84 -18.84 -2.51
N SER A 171 3.65 -19.41 -2.39
CA SER A 171 3.32 -20.68 -3.05
C SER A 171 3.15 -20.48 -4.56
N PRO A 172 3.30 -21.56 -5.37
CA PRO A 172 3.04 -21.47 -6.81
C PRO A 172 1.64 -20.96 -7.16
N GLU A 173 0.64 -21.29 -6.33
CA GLU A 173 -0.72 -20.82 -6.53
C GLU A 173 -0.87 -19.32 -6.23
N GLN A 174 -0.27 -18.82 -5.15
CA GLN A 174 -0.20 -17.40 -4.86
C GLN A 174 0.50 -16.65 -6.01
N ALA A 175 1.64 -17.14 -6.47
CA ALA A 175 2.38 -16.55 -7.58
C ALA A 175 1.55 -16.48 -8.89
N ARG A 176 0.72 -17.50 -9.15
CA ARG A 176 -0.22 -17.48 -10.28
C ARG A 176 -1.27 -16.37 -10.10
N ARG A 177 -1.90 -16.27 -8.91
CA ARG A 177 -2.88 -15.21 -8.60
C ARG A 177 -2.29 -13.81 -8.75
N VAL A 178 -1.05 -13.61 -8.28
CA VAL A 178 -0.35 -12.31 -8.42
C VAL A 178 -0.13 -11.95 -9.89
N ARG A 179 0.29 -12.90 -10.72
CA ARG A 179 0.44 -12.65 -12.18
C ARG A 179 -0.90 -12.36 -12.84
N GLU A 180 -1.98 -13.04 -12.46
CA GLU A 180 -3.33 -12.78 -12.96
C GLU A 180 -3.82 -11.40 -12.50
N ALA A 181 -3.53 -10.99 -11.25
CA ALA A 181 -3.79 -9.64 -10.77
C ALA A 181 -3.04 -8.59 -11.60
N GLY A 182 -1.75 -8.81 -11.83
CA GLY A 182 -0.94 -7.94 -12.69
C GLY A 182 -1.46 -7.84 -14.12
N ALA A 183 -1.92 -8.95 -14.71
CA ALA A 183 -2.53 -8.93 -16.05
C ALA A 183 -3.82 -8.08 -16.07
N ARG A 184 -4.70 -8.22 -15.06
CA ARG A 184 -5.90 -7.37 -14.93
C ARG A 184 -5.56 -5.89 -14.74
N ALA A 185 -4.54 -5.58 -13.93
CA ALA A 185 -4.08 -4.20 -13.78
C ALA A 185 -3.60 -3.62 -15.13
N VAL A 186 -2.88 -4.42 -15.93
CA VAL A 186 -2.45 -4.03 -17.29
C VAL A 186 -3.66 -3.76 -18.20
N GLU A 187 -4.71 -4.57 -18.17
CA GLU A 187 -5.94 -4.34 -18.95
C GLU A 187 -6.60 -2.99 -18.58
N VAL A 188 -6.65 -2.66 -17.27
CA VAL A 188 -7.16 -1.36 -16.80
C VAL A 188 -6.29 -0.21 -17.31
N ILE A 189 -4.97 -0.36 -17.29
CA ILE A 189 -4.02 0.65 -17.79
C ILE A 189 -4.18 0.82 -19.32
N GLU A 190 -4.29 -0.25 -20.07
CA GLU A 190 -4.44 -0.20 -21.53
C GLU A 190 -5.75 0.48 -21.97
N SER A 191 -6.82 0.27 -21.23
CA SER A 191 -8.09 0.97 -21.43
C SER A 191 -8.12 2.38 -20.83
N TRP A 192 -7.08 2.80 -20.12
CA TRP A 192 -6.99 4.02 -19.34
C TRP A 192 -8.19 4.20 -18.41
N GLY A 193 -8.55 3.10 -17.73
CA GLY A 193 -9.70 3.05 -16.85
C GLY A 193 -9.42 3.71 -15.48
N HIS A 194 -10.48 3.81 -14.67
CA HIS A 194 -10.37 4.24 -13.27
C HIS A 194 -9.35 3.38 -12.50
N PRO A 195 -8.42 3.99 -11.72
CA PRO A 195 -8.33 5.42 -11.35
C PRO A 195 -7.37 6.26 -12.23
N PHE A 196 -6.80 5.72 -13.32
CA PHE A 196 -5.82 6.40 -14.16
C PHE A 196 -6.43 7.59 -14.94
N SER A 197 -7.71 7.49 -15.32
CA SER A 197 -8.44 8.53 -16.07
C SER A 197 -9.02 9.65 -15.21
N ASP A 198 -8.88 9.60 -13.90
CA ASP A 198 -9.64 10.49 -12.98
C ASP A 198 -8.95 11.82 -12.71
N GLY A 199 -7.76 12.05 -13.26
CA GLY A 199 -7.02 13.31 -13.09
C GLY A 199 -6.33 13.47 -11.74
N TRP A 200 -6.10 12.37 -11.01
CA TRP A 200 -5.43 12.38 -9.71
C TRP A 200 -4.00 12.94 -9.77
N GLU A 201 -3.34 12.92 -10.90
CA GLU A 201 -2.03 13.52 -11.13
C GLU A 201 -2.02 15.05 -10.90
N HIS A 202 -3.19 15.68 -11.02
CA HIS A 202 -3.40 17.11 -10.75
C HIS A 202 -3.81 17.41 -9.30
N TRP A 203 -4.11 16.37 -8.51
CA TRP A 203 -4.50 16.53 -7.12
C TRP A 203 -3.36 17.11 -6.27
N ARG A 204 -3.73 17.91 -5.26
CA ARG A 204 -2.79 18.51 -4.29
C ARG A 204 -3.38 18.41 -2.88
N PRO A 205 -2.54 18.12 -1.85
CA PRO A 205 -3.00 18.09 -0.48
C PRO A 205 -3.43 19.48 0.00
N ASP A 206 -4.37 19.51 0.92
CA ASP A 206 -4.67 20.71 1.67
C ASP A 206 -3.42 21.09 2.50
N PRO A 207 -2.86 22.30 2.33
CA PRO A 207 -1.69 22.72 3.09
C PRO A 207 -1.95 22.86 4.60
N ALA A 208 -3.20 22.90 5.03
CA ALA A 208 -3.59 22.93 6.42
C ALA A 208 -3.55 21.54 7.07
N TRP A 209 -3.44 20.45 6.31
CA TRP A 209 -3.37 19.11 6.89
C TRP A 209 -2.02 18.90 7.59
N PRO A 210 -2.04 18.58 8.89
CA PRO A 210 -0.81 18.25 9.59
C PRO A 210 -0.30 16.86 9.17
N VAL A 211 0.99 16.65 9.26
CA VAL A 211 1.58 15.32 9.10
C VAL A 211 1.03 14.41 10.21
N PRO A 212 0.36 13.29 9.87
CA PRO A 212 -0.19 12.41 10.88
C PRO A 212 0.94 11.74 11.70
N PRO A 213 0.84 11.72 13.03
CA PRO A 213 1.82 11.03 13.87
C PRO A 213 1.66 9.51 13.76
N LEU A 214 2.75 8.78 13.95
CA LEU A 214 2.71 7.34 14.15
C LEU A 214 2.24 7.05 15.59
N PRO A 215 1.07 6.41 15.80
CA PRO A 215 0.60 6.11 17.16
C PRO A 215 1.48 5.07 17.86
N ALA A 216 1.45 5.05 19.19
CA ALA A 216 2.25 4.10 19.96
C ALA A 216 1.83 2.64 19.73
N ASP A 217 0.55 2.44 19.48
CA ASP A 217 -0.10 1.12 19.25
C ASP A 217 -0.31 0.82 17.74
N TRP A 218 0.57 1.32 16.88
CA TRP A 218 0.52 1.18 15.43
C TRP A 218 0.42 -0.29 14.96
N ASP A 219 0.92 -1.23 15.74
CA ASP A 219 0.94 -2.68 15.47
C ASP A 219 -0.24 -3.45 16.11
N ARG A 220 -1.14 -2.72 16.80
CA ARG A 220 -2.29 -3.33 17.45
C ARG A 220 -3.07 -4.21 16.48
N THR A 221 -3.29 -5.47 16.88
CA THR A 221 -4.22 -6.36 16.16
C THR A 221 -5.64 -5.85 16.37
N PRO A 222 -6.40 -5.56 15.30
CA PRO A 222 -7.81 -5.21 15.44
C PRO A 222 -8.56 -6.34 16.16
N ALA A 223 -9.45 -5.99 17.07
CA ALA A 223 -10.41 -6.97 17.55
C ALA A 223 -11.25 -7.41 16.33
N HIS A 224 -11.32 -8.71 16.06
CA HIS A 224 -12.21 -9.24 15.04
C HIS A 224 -13.63 -8.80 15.41
N VAL A 225 -14.23 -7.98 14.57
CA VAL A 225 -15.66 -7.77 14.59
C VAL A 225 -16.25 -9.07 14.07
N SER A 226 -16.70 -9.92 15.00
CA SER A 226 -17.46 -11.12 14.66
C SER A 226 -18.71 -10.67 13.91
N SER A 227 -18.82 -11.09 12.67
CA SER A 227 -19.97 -10.90 11.78
C SER A 227 -21.19 -11.62 12.32
#